data_7d57571cada76bc94fad3012fac54c0d
#
_entry.id   7d57571cada76bc94fad3012fac54c0d
#
_cell.length_a   1.000
_cell.length_b   1.000
_cell.length_c   1.000
_cell.angle_alpha   90.00
_cell.angle_beta   90.00
_cell.angle_gamma   90.00
#
_symmetry.space_group_name_H-M   'P 1'
#
loop_
_entity.id
_entity.type
_entity.pdbx_description
1 polymer ?
#
loop_
_entity_poly.entity_id
_entity_poly.type
_entity_poly.pdbx_seq_one_letter_code
_entity_poly.pdbx_strand_id
1 'polypeptide(L)'
;MKKLLAMTAVAALTMSANVSAQEGEAVYNKACQVCHSMGVAGAPKAHDAAAWEPRLAKGIDTLLNSVKSGLNAMPPGGMCTDCTDEDYKNAIGFMSK
;
A
#
# COMPACT_ATOMS: atom_id res chain seq x y z
N MET A 1 -7.14 -25.98 54.93
CA MET A 1 -6.55 -24.74 54.40
C MET A 1 -6.26 -24.93 52.95
N LYS A 2 -7.10 -24.36 52.14
CA LYS A 2 -6.93 -24.45 50.69
C LYS A 2 -6.27 -23.17 50.20
N LYS A 3 -5.04 -23.30 49.79
CA LYS A 3 -4.37 -22.21 49.13
C LYS A 3 -4.92 -22.12 47.72
N LEU A 4 -5.68 -21.10 47.46
CA LEU A 4 -6.05 -20.72 46.14
C LEU A 4 -4.81 -20.10 45.47
N LEU A 5 -4.15 -20.90 44.65
CA LEU A 5 -3.19 -20.42 43.72
C LEU A 5 -3.98 -19.69 42.64
N ALA A 6 -4.07 -18.39 42.78
CA ALA A 6 -4.49 -17.56 41.68
C ALA A 6 -3.36 -17.60 40.65
N MET A 7 -3.49 -18.45 39.67
CA MET A 7 -2.71 -18.36 38.48
C MET A 7 -3.20 -17.13 37.73
N THR A 8 -2.56 -16.02 37.98
CA THR A 8 -2.62 -14.90 37.06
C THR A 8 -1.91 -15.34 35.81
N ALA A 9 -2.66 -15.77 34.83
CA ALA A 9 -2.18 -15.90 33.51
C ALA A 9 -1.85 -14.47 33.02
N VAL A 10 -0.62 -14.10 33.14
CA VAL A 10 -0.12 -12.92 32.44
C VAL A 10 -0.13 -13.30 30.97
N ALA A 11 -1.21 -12.94 30.28
CA ALA A 11 -1.20 -12.92 28.84
C ALA A 11 -0.15 -11.90 28.44
N ALA A 12 1.05 -12.37 28.15
CA ALA A 12 2.04 -11.55 27.49
C ALA A 12 1.45 -11.21 26.13
N LEU A 13 0.85 -10.04 26.03
CA LEU A 13 0.63 -9.38 24.77
C LEU A 13 2.01 -9.13 24.18
N THR A 14 2.51 -10.09 23.43
CA THR A 14 3.60 -9.83 22.52
C THR A 14 3.02 -8.92 21.45
N MET A 15 3.15 -7.63 21.69
CA MET A 15 3.09 -6.69 20.60
C MET A 15 4.33 -6.97 19.76
N SER A 16 4.21 -7.89 18.81
CA SER A 16 5.15 -7.92 17.72
C SER A 16 5.06 -6.53 17.09
N ALA A 17 6.13 -5.77 17.16
CA ALA A 17 6.27 -4.57 16.37
C ALA A 17 6.37 -5.02 14.90
N ASN A 18 5.25 -5.42 14.36
CA ASN A 18 5.09 -5.50 12.94
C ASN A 18 5.21 -4.07 12.45
N VAL A 19 6.26 -3.81 11.67
CA VAL A 19 6.25 -2.67 10.79
C VAL A 19 5.11 -2.97 9.82
N SER A 20 3.89 -2.64 10.24
CA SER A 20 2.74 -2.78 9.39
C SER A 20 2.94 -1.87 8.21
N ALA A 21 2.77 -2.42 7.01
CA ALA A 21 2.73 -1.65 5.79
C ALA A 21 1.77 -0.47 5.97
N GLN A 22 2.15 0.68 5.46
CA GLN A 22 1.31 1.87 5.50
C GLN A 22 0.00 1.61 4.76
N GLU A 23 -1.08 2.19 5.26
CA GLU A 23 -2.36 2.14 4.55
C GLU A 23 -2.24 2.81 3.19
N GLY A 24 -2.96 2.27 2.20
CA GLY A 24 -2.90 2.75 0.84
C GLY A 24 -3.20 4.24 0.68
N GLU A 25 -4.16 4.75 1.44
CA GLU A 25 -4.47 6.18 1.45
C GLU A 25 -3.30 7.03 1.93
N ALA A 26 -2.60 6.60 2.97
CA ALA A 26 -1.44 7.32 3.50
C ALA A 26 -0.30 7.36 2.48
N VAL A 27 -0.02 6.27 1.81
CA VAL A 27 0.98 6.21 0.74
C VAL A 27 0.57 7.09 -0.44
N TYR A 28 -0.68 7.01 -0.84
CA TYR A 28 -1.24 7.85 -1.90
C TYR A 28 -1.06 9.34 -1.60
N ASN A 29 -1.43 9.77 -0.41
CA ASN A 29 -1.31 11.17 0.00
C ASN A 29 0.15 11.63 0.09
N LYS A 30 1.05 10.71 0.43
CA LYS A 30 2.48 10.99 0.56
C LYS A 30 3.17 11.23 -0.78
N ALA A 31 2.83 10.44 -1.81
CA ALA A 31 3.61 10.44 -3.05
C ALA A 31 2.77 10.36 -4.33
N CYS A 32 1.76 9.52 -4.36
CA CYS A 32 1.08 9.14 -5.62
C CYS A 32 0.14 10.21 -6.15
N GLN A 33 -0.43 11.01 -5.27
CA GLN A 33 -1.47 12.00 -5.61
C GLN A 33 -1.01 13.06 -6.60
N VAL A 34 0.28 13.36 -6.65
CA VAL A 34 0.82 14.41 -7.52
C VAL A 34 0.42 14.17 -8.98
N CYS A 35 0.46 12.93 -9.43
CA CYS A 35 0.10 12.55 -10.80
C CYS A 35 -1.27 11.86 -10.88
N HIS A 36 -1.61 11.04 -9.89
CA HIS A 36 -2.81 10.20 -9.97
C HIS A 36 -4.09 10.88 -9.49
N SER A 37 -4.03 12.04 -8.86
CA SER A 37 -5.23 12.77 -8.48
C SER A 37 -5.98 13.37 -9.68
N MET A 38 -5.22 13.84 -10.68
CA MET A 38 -5.77 14.50 -11.85
C MET A 38 -5.48 13.78 -13.18
N GLY A 39 -4.73 12.68 -13.15
CA GLY A 39 -4.36 11.95 -14.34
C GLY A 39 -3.27 12.63 -15.17
N VAL A 40 -2.32 13.27 -14.51
CA VAL A 40 -1.22 13.98 -15.16
C VAL A 40 -0.38 13.00 -15.98
N ALA A 41 0.04 13.42 -17.18
CA ALA A 41 0.94 12.68 -18.07
C ALA A 41 0.47 11.24 -18.39
N GLY A 42 -0.83 11.04 -18.48
CA GLY A 42 -1.42 9.73 -18.79
C GLY A 42 -1.55 8.78 -17.61
N ALA A 43 -1.28 9.23 -16.39
CA ALA A 43 -1.48 8.42 -15.20
C ALA A 43 -2.97 8.08 -15.03
N PRO A 44 -3.32 6.83 -14.66
CA PRO A 44 -4.71 6.51 -14.36
C PRO A 44 -5.14 7.28 -13.11
N LYS A 45 -6.23 8.01 -13.26
CA LYS A 45 -6.77 8.83 -12.18
C LYS A 45 -7.24 7.93 -11.03
N ALA A 46 -6.88 8.28 -9.80
CA ALA A 46 -7.34 7.55 -8.61
C ALA A 46 -8.87 7.47 -8.59
N HIS A 47 -9.39 6.29 -8.27
CA HIS A 47 -10.81 5.96 -8.18
C HIS A 47 -11.57 5.96 -9.53
N ASP A 48 -10.85 6.06 -10.63
CA ASP A 48 -11.42 5.85 -11.96
C ASP A 48 -11.35 4.37 -12.32
N ALA A 49 -12.40 3.63 -11.99
CA ALA A 49 -12.45 2.18 -12.18
C ALA A 49 -12.21 1.77 -13.64
N ALA A 50 -12.74 2.53 -14.59
CA ALA A 50 -12.56 2.25 -16.02
C ALA A 50 -11.09 2.37 -16.45
N ALA A 51 -10.36 3.34 -15.92
CA ALA A 51 -8.94 3.52 -16.22
C ALA A 51 -8.08 2.42 -15.59
N TRP A 52 -8.46 1.93 -14.42
CA TRP A 52 -7.71 0.90 -13.70
C TRP A 52 -8.00 -0.52 -14.17
N GLU A 53 -9.19 -0.78 -14.69
CA GLU A 53 -9.60 -2.14 -15.10
C GLU A 53 -8.60 -2.83 -16.01
N PRO A 54 -8.17 -2.25 -17.15
CA PRO A 54 -7.19 -2.91 -18.03
C PRO A 54 -5.82 -3.08 -17.37
N ARG A 55 -5.48 -2.22 -16.41
CA ARG A 55 -4.24 -2.31 -15.66
C ARG A 55 -4.30 -3.42 -14.62
N LEU A 56 -5.38 -3.50 -13.86
CA LEU A 56 -5.60 -4.58 -12.89
C LEU A 56 -5.62 -5.96 -13.54
N ALA A 57 -6.07 -6.05 -14.79
CA ALA A 57 -6.07 -7.30 -15.54
C ALA A 57 -4.66 -7.88 -15.73
N LYS A 58 -3.62 -7.07 -15.66
CA LYS A 58 -2.23 -7.52 -15.74
C LYS A 58 -1.73 -8.18 -14.47
N GLY A 59 -2.46 -8.05 -13.37
CA GLY A 59 -2.10 -8.58 -12.06
C GLY A 59 -1.28 -7.60 -11.21
N ILE A 60 -1.44 -7.73 -9.90
CA ILE A 60 -0.80 -6.82 -8.93
C ILE A 60 0.73 -6.86 -9.00
N ASP A 61 1.31 -8.01 -9.26
CA ASP A 61 2.77 -8.14 -9.34
C ASP A 61 3.35 -7.39 -10.53
N THR A 62 2.65 -7.38 -11.65
CA THR A 62 3.04 -6.58 -12.84
C THR A 62 2.96 -5.09 -12.53
N LEU A 63 1.89 -4.66 -11.86
CA LEU A 63 1.74 -3.26 -11.46
C LEU A 63 2.81 -2.85 -10.45
N LEU A 64 3.12 -3.72 -9.50
CA LEU A 64 4.20 -3.49 -8.55
C LEU A 64 5.54 -3.30 -9.26
N ASN A 65 5.87 -4.15 -10.22
CA ASN A 65 7.11 -4.03 -10.99
C ASN A 65 7.15 -2.72 -11.78
N SER A 66 6.03 -2.30 -12.33
CA SER A 66 5.94 -1.02 -13.05
C SER A 66 6.20 0.18 -12.13
N VAL A 67 5.67 0.15 -10.92
CA VAL A 67 5.95 1.19 -9.92
C VAL A 67 7.43 1.21 -9.54
N LYS A 68 8.00 0.05 -9.27
CA LYS A 68 9.41 -0.04 -8.83
C LYS A 68 10.39 0.36 -9.92
N SER A 69 10.13 -0.03 -11.15
CA SER A 69 11.01 0.23 -12.30
C SER A 69 10.75 1.55 -13.00
N GLY A 70 9.57 2.12 -12.79
CA GLY A 70 9.07 3.24 -13.58
C GLY A 70 8.37 2.77 -14.85
N LEU A 71 7.46 3.55 -15.35
CA LEU A 71 6.69 3.27 -16.57
C LEU A 71 6.31 4.58 -17.27
N ASN A 72 6.75 4.75 -18.50
CA ASN A 72 6.50 5.99 -19.26
C ASN A 72 6.94 7.22 -18.44
N ALA A 73 6.05 8.15 -18.15
CA ALA A 73 6.35 9.34 -17.37
C ALA A 73 6.43 9.08 -15.85
N MET A 74 5.98 7.91 -15.40
CA MET A 74 6.07 7.55 -13.98
C MET A 74 7.50 7.21 -13.59
N PRO A 75 8.10 7.95 -12.65
CA PRO A 75 9.47 7.65 -12.21
C PRO A 75 9.52 6.37 -11.39
N PRO A 76 10.71 5.72 -11.29
CA PRO A 76 10.89 4.58 -10.41
C PRO A 76 10.48 4.89 -8.98
N GLY A 77 9.65 4.02 -8.39
CA GLY A 77 9.13 4.20 -7.05
C GLY A 77 7.99 5.22 -6.92
N GLY A 78 7.57 5.84 -8.01
CA GLY A 78 6.45 6.79 -7.98
C GLY A 78 6.65 7.95 -7.01
N MET A 79 7.90 8.42 -6.84
CA MET A 79 8.31 9.44 -5.88
C MET A 79 8.24 9.02 -4.40
N CYS A 80 7.92 7.78 -4.10
CA CYS A 80 7.98 7.24 -2.75
C CYS A 80 9.30 6.47 -2.55
N THR A 81 10.30 7.15 -2.01
CA THR A 81 11.66 6.61 -1.90
C THR A 81 11.84 5.59 -0.77
N ASP A 82 10.92 5.57 0.19
CA ASP A 82 10.97 4.73 1.37
C ASP A 82 9.81 3.74 1.47
N CYS A 83 9.06 3.54 0.38
CA CYS A 83 7.96 2.59 0.34
C CYS A 83 8.46 1.15 0.18
N THR A 84 7.82 0.25 0.91
CA THR A 84 7.98 -1.20 0.72
C THR A 84 7.09 -1.69 -0.42
N ASP A 85 7.30 -2.94 -0.85
CA ASP A 85 6.43 -3.57 -1.85
C ASP A 85 4.96 -3.59 -1.40
N GLU A 86 4.72 -3.87 -0.12
CA GLU A 86 3.36 -3.84 0.43
C GLU A 86 2.75 -2.43 0.44
N ASP A 87 3.56 -1.43 0.73
CA ASP A 87 3.11 -0.03 0.65
C ASP A 87 2.63 0.31 -0.76
N TYR A 88 3.40 -0.07 -1.78
CA TYR A 88 3.01 0.14 -3.17
C TYR A 88 1.73 -0.61 -3.54
N LYS A 89 1.62 -1.87 -3.14
CA LYS A 89 0.41 -2.68 -3.39
C LYS A 89 -0.82 -2.07 -2.73
N ASN A 90 -0.68 -1.59 -1.51
CA ASN A 90 -1.75 -0.94 -0.78
C ASN A 90 -2.20 0.36 -1.46
N ALA A 91 -1.26 1.14 -1.96
CA ALA A 91 -1.55 2.37 -2.71
C ALA A 91 -2.28 2.07 -4.02
N ILE A 92 -1.84 1.06 -4.76
CA ILE A 92 -2.51 0.62 -5.99
C ILE A 92 -3.95 0.17 -5.66
N GLY A 93 -4.13 -0.61 -4.61
CA GLY A 93 -5.44 -1.05 -4.16
C GLY A 93 -6.35 0.12 -3.79
N PHE A 94 -5.82 1.11 -3.14
CA PHE A 94 -6.57 2.34 -2.79
C PHE A 94 -6.99 3.13 -4.03
N MET A 95 -6.05 3.36 -4.96
CA MET A 95 -6.33 4.15 -6.15
C MET A 95 -7.27 3.47 -7.14
N SER A 96 -7.28 2.13 -7.15
CA SER A 96 -8.03 1.36 -8.14
C SER A 96 -9.48 1.05 -7.74
N LYS A 97 -9.88 1.48 -6.59
CA LYS A 97 -11.26 1.28 -6.09
C LYS A 97 -12.23 2.39 -6.44
#